data_d86b1263484ca027d0e61a9e9097bcde
#
_entry.id   d86b1263484ca027d0e61a9e9097bcde
#
_cell.length_a   1.000
_cell.length_b   1.000
_cell.length_c   1.000
_cell.angle_alpha   90.00
_cell.angle_beta   90.00
_cell.angle_gamma   90.00
#
_symmetry.space_group_name_H-M   'P 1'
#
loop_
_entity.id
_entity.type
_entity.pdbx_description
1 polymer ?
#
loop_
_entity_poly.entity_id
_entity_poly.type
_entity_poly.pdbx_seq_one_letter_code
_entity_poly.pdbx_strand_id
1 'polypeptide(L)'
;MNEQKPEFSTTSYLLPHINPEGLKFGGIAMVVAFVVALLASHFWWLAWLVIPVFLLAYGVFLFFRDPERYQPEDEKAILSPADGRICLIQECELPDALGEMEEYREKKFWRVSVFMSVLNVHVNRMPTAGEILKKQYVAAGKFFNASLDKASKENERCNYLIKAENGQVYGVTQIAGLVARRIVPQVEEGQKLGRIERFGLIRFGSRLDVYLPEGVKPEVRVGQTMVAGETVLGHLT
;
A
#
# COMPACT_ATOMS: atom_id res chain seq x y z
N MET A 1 29.06 2.58 -21.76
CA MET A 1 27.62 2.52 -21.57
C MET A 1 27.24 3.82 -20.89
N ASN A 2 26.53 4.72 -21.58
CA ASN A 2 26.08 5.98 -20.97
C ASN A 2 24.89 5.66 -20.06
N GLU A 3 25.12 5.65 -18.77
CA GLU A 3 24.05 5.72 -17.78
C GLU A 3 23.41 7.11 -17.90
N GLN A 4 22.29 7.19 -18.60
CA GLN A 4 21.41 8.33 -18.50
C GLN A 4 20.83 8.35 -17.08
N LYS A 5 21.40 9.20 -16.21
CA LYS A 5 20.74 9.55 -14.95
C LYS A 5 19.31 10.01 -15.29
N PRO A 6 18.28 9.49 -14.58
CA PRO A 6 16.92 9.95 -14.84
C PRO A 6 16.86 11.46 -14.67
N GLU A 7 16.42 12.15 -15.71
CA GLU A 7 16.26 13.59 -15.70
C GLU A 7 15.17 13.95 -14.69
N PHE A 8 15.53 14.69 -13.65
CA PHE A 8 14.60 15.14 -12.62
C PHE A 8 13.57 16.09 -13.26
N SER A 9 12.35 15.61 -13.44
CA SER A 9 11.26 16.43 -13.95
C SER A 9 10.52 17.10 -12.79
N THR A 10 10.63 18.41 -12.68
CA THR A 10 9.83 19.23 -11.73
C THR A 10 8.33 19.04 -11.93
N THR A 11 7.88 18.69 -13.13
CA THR A 11 6.46 18.45 -13.45
C THR A 11 5.95 17.16 -12.79
N SER A 12 6.73 16.08 -12.78
CA SER A 12 6.34 14.83 -12.11
C SER A 12 6.30 14.96 -10.60
N TYR A 13 7.08 15.87 -10.02
CA TYR A 13 7.05 16.19 -8.60
C TYR A 13 5.82 17.01 -8.20
N LEU A 14 5.44 18.01 -9.00
CA LEU A 14 4.31 18.90 -8.74
C LEU A 14 2.96 18.24 -9.07
N LEU A 15 2.92 17.39 -10.11
CA LEU A 15 1.73 16.70 -10.57
C LEU A 15 2.00 15.19 -10.59
N PRO A 16 1.91 14.51 -9.43
CA PRO A 16 2.13 13.08 -9.36
C PRO A 16 1.13 12.34 -10.24
N HIS A 17 1.56 11.25 -10.83
CA HIS A 17 0.70 10.37 -11.60
C HIS A 17 -0.52 9.96 -10.76
N ILE A 18 -1.69 9.88 -11.38
CA ILE A 18 -2.92 9.46 -10.72
C ILE A 18 -3.23 8.02 -11.13
N ASN A 19 -3.40 7.15 -10.14
CA ASN A 19 -3.81 5.78 -10.41
C ASN A 19 -5.14 5.74 -11.19
N PRO A 20 -5.34 4.81 -12.16
CA PRO A 20 -6.58 4.69 -12.95
C PRO A 20 -7.86 4.63 -12.13
N GLU A 21 -7.82 4.02 -10.92
CA GLU A 21 -8.95 4.04 -9.99
C GLU A 21 -9.28 5.48 -9.54
N GLY A 22 -8.28 6.33 -9.35
CA GLY A 22 -8.46 7.73 -9.01
C GLY A 22 -9.10 8.55 -10.12
N LEU A 23 -8.85 8.22 -11.37
CA LEU A 23 -9.50 8.90 -12.50
C LEU A 23 -11.02 8.61 -12.51
N LYS A 24 -11.44 7.38 -12.17
CA LYS A 24 -12.87 7.04 -12.06
C LYS A 24 -13.54 7.79 -10.91
N PHE A 25 -13.02 7.64 -9.69
CA PHE A 25 -13.65 8.24 -8.51
C PHE A 25 -13.52 9.77 -8.49
N GLY A 26 -12.36 10.30 -8.88
CA GLY A 26 -12.13 11.73 -9.00
C GLY A 26 -13.01 12.35 -10.10
N GLY A 27 -13.18 11.68 -11.24
CA GLY A 27 -14.08 12.12 -12.31
C GLY A 27 -15.54 12.19 -11.84
N ILE A 28 -16.03 11.16 -11.13
CA ILE A 28 -17.38 11.17 -10.55
C ILE A 28 -17.51 12.32 -9.54
N ALA A 29 -16.54 12.50 -8.65
CA ALA A 29 -16.55 13.57 -7.66
C ALA A 29 -16.56 14.97 -8.31
N MET A 30 -15.81 15.16 -9.40
CA MET A 30 -15.82 16.41 -10.17
C MET A 30 -17.18 16.67 -10.84
N VAL A 31 -17.80 15.65 -11.43
CA VAL A 31 -19.15 15.78 -11.99
C VAL A 31 -20.14 16.22 -10.91
N VAL A 32 -20.10 15.61 -9.73
CA VAL A 32 -20.93 16.00 -8.59
C VAL A 32 -20.66 17.46 -8.20
N ALA A 33 -19.39 17.87 -8.13
CA ALA A 33 -19.02 19.24 -7.80
C ALA A 33 -19.59 20.26 -8.82
N PHE A 34 -19.51 19.96 -10.11
CA PHE A 34 -20.10 20.80 -11.15
C PHE A 34 -21.63 20.86 -11.08
N VAL A 35 -22.30 19.74 -10.79
CA VAL A 35 -23.75 19.73 -10.59
C VAL A 35 -24.16 20.60 -9.40
N VAL A 36 -23.41 20.52 -8.27
CA VAL A 36 -23.66 21.39 -7.11
C VAL A 36 -23.46 22.87 -7.47
N ALA A 37 -22.42 23.18 -8.24
CA ALA A 37 -22.17 24.56 -8.69
C ALA A 37 -23.29 25.09 -9.60
N LEU A 38 -23.81 24.26 -10.53
CA LEU A 38 -24.97 24.60 -11.37
C LEU A 38 -26.24 24.80 -10.53
N LEU A 39 -26.50 23.94 -9.57
CA LEU A 39 -27.66 24.13 -8.67
C LEU A 39 -27.51 25.38 -7.81
N ALA A 40 -26.32 25.71 -7.36
CA ALA A 40 -26.03 26.93 -6.60
C ALA A 40 -26.29 28.20 -7.39
N SER A 41 -26.20 28.17 -8.73
CA SER A 41 -26.56 29.30 -9.59
C SER A 41 -28.06 29.60 -9.57
N HIS A 42 -28.90 28.62 -9.27
CA HIS A 42 -30.36 28.75 -9.14
C HIS A 42 -30.80 28.92 -7.68
N PHE A 43 -30.12 28.24 -6.77
CA PHE A 43 -30.44 28.18 -5.35
C PHE A 43 -29.28 28.77 -4.54
N TRP A 44 -29.29 30.05 -4.29
CA TRP A 44 -28.18 30.78 -3.66
C TRP A 44 -27.71 30.20 -2.32
N TRP A 45 -28.62 29.57 -1.57
CA TRP A 45 -28.29 28.91 -0.30
C TRP A 45 -27.38 27.67 -0.45
N LEU A 46 -27.19 27.13 -1.67
CA LEU A 46 -26.23 26.07 -1.96
C LEU A 46 -24.80 26.59 -2.22
N ALA A 47 -24.63 27.89 -2.39
CA ALA A 47 -23.33 28.48 -2.75
C ALA A 47 -22.22 28.13 -1.76
N TRP A 48 -22.53 28.00 -0.48
CA TRP A 48 -21.55 27.63 0.55
C TRP A 48 -21.04 26.19 0.43
N LEU A 49 -21.75 25.30 -0.26
CA LEU A 49 -21.34 23.92 -0.50
C LEU A 49 -20.34 23.79 -1.66
N VAL A 50 -20.28 24.76 -2.57
CA VAL A 50 -19.48 24.64 -3.80
C VAL A 50 -18.00 24.42 -3.46
N ILE A 51 -17.42 25.27 -2.63
CA ILE A 51 -15.99 25.14 -2.25
C ILE A 51 -15.69 23.84 -1.52
N PRO A 52 -16.43 23.43 -0.46
CA PRO A 52 -16.20 22.14 0.20
C PRO A 52 -16.28 20.93 -0.73
N VAL A 53 -17.23 20.91 -1.67
CA VAL A 53 -17.38 19.76 -2.59
C VAL A 53 -16.24 19.70 -3.60
N PHE A 54 -15.76 20.86 -4.13
CA PHE A 54 -14.56 20.87 -4.97
C PHE A 54 -13.31 20.45 -4.20
N LEU A 55 -13.14 20.88 -2.94
CA LEU A 55 -12.04 20.45 -2.09
C LEU A 55 -12.09 18.94 -1.83
N LEU A 56 -13.29 18.37 -1.63
CA LEU A 56 -13.46 16.94 -1.48
C LEU A 56 -13.07 16.18 -2.76
N ALA A 57 -13.52 16.67 -3.93
CA ALA A 57 -13.15 16.10 -5.22
C ALA A 57 -11.62 16.13 -5.44
N TYR A 58 -10.98 17.25 -5.11
CA TYR A 58 -9.52 17.37 -5.14
C TYR A 58 -8.86 16.37 -4.17
N GLY A 59 -9.40 16.21 -2.96
CA GLY A 59 -8.94 15.24 -1.98
C GLY A 59 -8.99 13.79 -2.50
N VAL A 60 -10.00 13.44 -3.31
CA VAL A 60 -10.07 12.13 -3.97
C VAL A 60 -8.90 11.93 -4.94
N PHE A 61 -8.55 12.91 -5.75
CA PHE A 61 -7.38 12.82 -6.63
C PHE A 61 -6.09 12.71 -5.82
N LEU A 62 -5.92 13.48 -4.74
CA LEU A 62 -4.75 13.39 -3.86
C LEU A 62 -4.61 12.01 -3.23
N PHE A 63 -5.72 11.39 -2.84
CA PHE A 63 -5.73 10.05 -2.27
C PHE A 63 -5.18 9.00 -3.25
N PHE A 64 -5.55 9.08 -4.52
CA PHE A 64 -5.13 8.13 -5.56
C PHE A 64 -3.85 8.56 -6.30
N ARG A 65 -3.08 9.50 -5.74
CA ARG A 65 -1.79 9.87 -6.32
C ARG A 65 -0.81 8.70 -6.25
N ASP A 66 0.02 8.58 -7.27
CA ASP A 66 1.03 7.53 -7.41
C ASP A 66 2.37 8.18 -7.85
N PRO A 67 3.07 8.82 -6.92
CA PRO A 67 4.34 9.49 -7.21
C PRO A 67 5.41 8.48 -7.63
N GLU A 68 6.35 8.91 -8.43
CA GLU A 68 7.57 8.17 -8.70
C GLU A 68 8.37 7.96 -7.42
N ARG A 69 9.13 6.86 -7.36
CA ARG A 69 9.93 6.46 -6.19
C ARG A 69 11.34 6.14 -6.60
N TYR A 70 12.28 6.54 -5.78
CA TYR A 70 13.69 6.33 -6.00
C TYR A 70 14.20 5.27 -5.03
N GLN A 71 14.45 4.07 -5.57
CA GLN A 71 14.96 2.97 -4.76
C GLN A 71 16.44 3.20 -4.40
N PRO A 72 16.86 2.78 -3.19
CA PRO A 72 18.26 2.71 -2.84
C PRO A 72 19.05 1.80 -3.80
N GLU A 73 20.35 2.08 -3.98
CA GLU A 73 21.23 1.27 -4.85
C GLU A 73 21.48 -0.15 -4.30
N ASP A 74 21.32 -0.33 -2.98
CA ASP A 74 21.53 -1.62 -2.34
C ASP A 74 20.43 -2.63 -2.76
N GLU A 75 20.81 -3.60 -3.58
CA GLU A 75 19.93 -4.65 -4.10
C GLU A 75 19.44 -5.61 -3.02
N LYS A 76 20.14 -5.74 -1.89
CA LYS A 76 19.73 -6.58 -0.75
C LYS A 76 18.69 -5.90 0.14
N ALA A 77 18.46 -4.61 0.00
CA ALA A 77 17.53 -3.87 0.83
C ALA A 77 16.07 -4.35 0.59
N ILE A 78 15.39 -4.72 1.67
CA ILE A 78 13.95 -4.96 1.71
C ILE A 78 13.28 -3.62 1.97
N LEU A 79 12.53 -3.11 1.01
CA LEU A 79 11.94 -1.79 1.07
C LEU A 79 10.54 -1.80 1.65
N SER A 80 10.12 -0.69 2.25
CA SER A 80 8.73 -0.52 2.67
C SER A 80 7.79 -0.60 1.47
N PRO A 81 6.77 -1.46 1.49
CA PRO A 81 5.77 -1.55 0.42
C PRO A 81 4.70 -0.46 0.49
N ALA A 82 4.68 0.34 1.54
CA ALA A 82 3.64 1.33 1.79
C ALA A 82 4.19 2.61 2.41
N ASP A 83 3.52 3.74 2.11
CA ASP A 83 3.67 4.97 2.86
C ASP A 83 2.91 4.86 4.17
N GLY A 84 3.45 5.40 5.24
CA GLY A 84 2.71 5.43 6.50
C GLY A 84 3.60 5.51 7.72
N ARG A 85 3.11 4.94 8.82
CA ARG A 85 3.82 4.92 10.09
C ARG A 85 3.84 3.50 10.66
N ILE A 86 4.99 3.05 11.14
CA ILE A 86 5.08 1.76 11.81
C ILE A 86 4.26 1.79 13.10
N CYS A 87 3.25 0.93 13.19
CA CYS A 87 2.41 0.80 14.37
C CYS A 87 2.76 -0.43 15.22
N LEU A 88 3.42 -1.44 14.64
CA LEU A 88 3.76 -2.66 15.35
C LEU A 88 5.00 -3.32 14.74
N ILE A 89 5.87 -3.87 15.61
CA ILE A 89 6.96 -4.77 15.23
C ILE A 89 6.93 -5.92 16.23
N GLN A 90 6.79 -7.15 15.77
CA GLN A 90 6.79 -8.34 16.62
C GLN A 90 7.17 -9.61 15.85
N GLU A 91 7.67 -10.61 16.54
CA GLU A 91 7.80 -11.96 15.99
C GLU A 91 6.47 -12.69 16.05
N CYS A 92 6.09 -13.31 14.94
CA CYS A 92 4.88 -14.14 14.84
C CYS A 92 5.00 -15.14 13.68
N GLU A 93 4.08 -16.07 13.62
CA GLU A 93 3.91 -16.96 12.48
C GLU A 93 3.30 -16.21 11.29
N LEU A 94 3.45 -16.77 10.09
CA LEU A 94 2.73 -16.30 8.91
C LEU A 94 1.22 -16.47 9.12
N PRO A 95 0.36 -15.67 8.45
CA PRO A 95 -1.07 -15.94 8.39
C PRO A 95 -1.35 -17.38 8.00
N ASP A 96 -2.34 -18.04 8.63
CA ASP A 96 -2.66 -19.46 8.44
C ASP A 96 -2.69 -19.89 6.97
N ALA A 97 -3.22 -19.04 6.14
CA ALA A 97 -3.32 -19.23 4.71
C ALA A 97 -1.99 -19.28 3.95
N LEU A 98 -0.96 -18.64 4.44
CA LEU A 98 0.40 -18.69 3.90
C LEU A 98 1.23 -19.78 4.58
N GLY A 99 0.90 -20.09 5.84
CA GLY A 99 1.53 -21.14 6.63
C GLY A 99 1.07 -22.58 6.30
N GLU A 100 0.10 -22.76 5.37
CA GLU A 100 -0.33 -24.08 4.89
C GLU A 100 0.77 -24.84 4.15
N MET A 101 1.79 -24.15 3.63
CA MET A 101 2.98 -24.80 3.10
C MET A 101 3.78 -25.34 4.28
N GLU A 102 3.95 -26.66 4.35
CA GLU A 102 4.57 -27.41 5.45
C GLU A 102 5.96 -26.84 5.84
N GLU A 103 6.68 -26.30 4.85
CA GLU A 103 7.99 -25.68 4.99
C GLU A 103 8.00 -24.42 5.90
N TYR A 104 6.87 -23.68 5.97
CA TYR A 104 6.78 -22.40 6.73
C TYR A 104 5.90 -22.53 7.97
N ARG A 105 5.31 -23.69 8.21
CA ARG A 105 4.54 -24.00 9.41
C ARG A 105 5.46 -23.91 10.64
N GLU A 106 4.99 -23.25 11.69
CA GLU A 106 5.71 -23.05 12.96
C GLU A 106 6.97 -22.18 12.91
N LYS A 107 7.37 -21.68 11.72
CA LYS A 107 8.45 -20.71 11.62
C LYS A 107 8.01 -19.34 12.09
N LYS A 108 8.91 -18.64 12.80
CA LYS A 108 8.68 -17.27 13.25
C LYS A 108 9.34 -16.26 12.31
N PHE A 109 8.58 -15.22 12.01
CA PHE A 109 8.97 -14.12 11.14
C PHE A 109 8.82 -12.80 11.90
N TRP A 110 9.71 -11.86 11.66
CA TRP A 110 9.49 -10.50 12.12
C TRP A 110 8.41 -9.82 11.28
N ARG A 111 7.30 -9.49 11.92
CA ARG A 111 6.23 -8.71 11.29
C ARG A 111 6.44 -7.23 11.55
N VAL A 112 6.54 -6.43 10.50
CA VAL A 112 6.54 -4.97 10.51
C VAL A 112 5.21 -4.50 9.95
N SER A 113 4.41 -3.81 10.76
CA SER A 113 3.07 -3.31 10.37
C SER A 113 3.12 -1.82 10.10
N VAL A 114 2.77 -1.40 8.88
CA VAL A 114 2.73 -0.01 8.45
C VAL A 114 1.27 0.44 8.35
N PHE A 115 0.86 1.39 9.18
CA PHE A 115 -0.45 2.01 9.14
C PHE A 115 -0.44 3.17 8.15
N MET A 116 -1.38 3.17 7.22
CA MET A 116 -1.60 4.21 6.21
C MET A 116 -2.81 5.06 6.59
N SER A 117 -2.59 6.34 6.87
CA SER A 117 -3.67 7.31 7.05
C SER A 117 -4.24 7.71 5.68
N VAL A 118 -5.43 8.29 5.65
CA VAL A 118 -6.07 8.77 4.40
C VAL A 118 -5.23 9.80 3.61
N LEU A 119 -4.25 10.42 4.24
CA LEU A 119 -3.35 11.39 3.61
C LEU A 119 -2.10 10.74 2.96
N ASN A 120 -1.82 9.46 3.26
CA ASN A 120 -0.70 8.74 2.67
C ASN A 120 -1.00 8.25 1.25
N VAL A 121 0.03 7.87 0.50
CA VAL A 121 -0.12 7.16 -0.77
C VAL A 121 -0.56 5.73 -0.48
N HIS A 122 -1.61 5.26 -1.17
CA HIS A 122 -2.18 3.94 -0.94
C HIS A 122 -1.83 2.89 -2.02
N VAL A 123 -1.03 3.28 -2.99
CA VAL A 123 -0.43 2.33 -3.96
C VAL A 123 0.69 1.58 -3.25
N ASN A 124 0.63 0.26 -3.31
CA ASN A 124 1.59 -0.62 -2.67
C ASN A 124 2.61 -1.14 -3.69
N ARG A 125 3.86 -1.25 -3.26
CA ARG A 125 5.00 -1.60 -4.10
C ARG A 125 5.75 -2.80 -3.57
N MET A 126 6.34 -3.59 -4.48
CA MET A 126 7.15 -4.76 -4.12
C MET A 126 8.33 -4.36 -3.24
N PRO A 127 8.51 -5.03 -2.08
CA PRO A 127 9.66 -4.79 -1.19
C PRO A 127 11.00 -5.17 -1.82
N THR A 128 11.02 -6.23 -2.62
CA THR A 128 12.19 -6.73 -3.37
C THR A 128 11.72 -7.19 -4.75
N ALA A 129 12.63 -7.39 -5.68
CA ALA A 129 12.31 -8.16 -6.88
C ALA A 129 12.03 -9.62 -6.49
N GLY A 130 11.05 -10.25 -7.14
CA GLY A 130 10.67 -11.62 -6.80
C GLY A 130 9.41 -12.13 -7.48
N GLU A 131 9.02 -13.35 -7.11
CA GLU A 131 7.88 -14.07 -7.66
C GLU A 131 6.79 -14.25 -6.59
N ILE A 132 5.54 -14.02 -6.96
CA ILE A 132 4.36 -14.28 -6.11
C ILE A 132 4.11 -15.79 -6.09
N LEU A 133 4.51 -16.46 -5.01
CA LEU A 133 4.30 -17.92 -4.87
C LEU A 133 2.85 -18.26 -4.56
N LYS A 134 2.19 -17.45 -3.72
CA LYS A 134 0.80 -17.63 -3.31
C LYS A 134 0.11 -16.30 -3.12
N LYS A 135 -1.14 -16.21 -3.55
CA LYS A 135 -2.04 -15.09 -3.29
C LYS A 135 -3.34 -15.60 -2.70
N GLN A 136 -3.73 -15.09 -1.55
CA GLN A 136 -5.00 -15.44 -0.93
C GLN A 136 -5.78 -14.20 -0.55
N TYR A 137 -6.92 -14.01 -1.19
CA TYR A 137 -7.87 -12.98 -0.85
C TYR A 137 -8.93 -13.52 0.13
N VAL A 138 -9.10 -12.83 1.25
CA VAL A 138 -10.07 -13.18 2.28
C VAL A 138 -11.05 -12.03 2.44
N ALA A 139 -12.30 -12.26 2.05
CA ALA A 139 -13.37 -11.29 2.25
C ALA A 139 -13.65 -11.11 3.76
N ALA A 140 -13.96 -9.88 4.17
CA ALA A 140 -14.25 -9.59 5.58
C ALA A 140 -15.66 -9.99 5.97
N GLY A 141 -15.77 -10.56 7.19
CA GLY A 141 -17.04 -10.65 7.91
C GLY A 141 -17.32 -9.42 8.79
N LYS A 142 -16.27 -8.77 9.28
CA LYS A 142 -16.32 -7.57 10.15
C LYS A 142 -15.20 -6.61 9.79
N PHE A 143 -15.35 -5.34 10.17
CA PHE A 143 -14.32 -4.31 9.91
C PHE A 143 -13.93 -3.63 11.22
N PHE A 144 -12.66 -3.77 11.59
CA PHE A 144 -12.04 -3.09 12.72
C PHE A 144 -11.09 -2.00 12.24
N ASN A 145 -10.74 -1.09 13.15
CA ASN A 145 -9.70 -0.12 12.87
C ASN A 145 -8.38 -0.85 12.53
N ALA A 146 -7.79 -0.53 11.38
CA ALA A 146 -6.60 -1.20 10.88
C ALA A 146 -5.38 -1.12 11.81
N SER A 147 -5.31 -0.14 12.73
CA SER A 147 -4.24 -0.05 13.73
C SER A 147 -4.29 -1.14 14.80
N LEU A 148 -5.43 -1.82 14.96
CA LEU A 148 -5.62 -2.87 15.96
C LEU A 148 -5.12 -4.22 15.43
N ASP A 149 -4.53 -5.03 16.29
CA ASP A 149 -4.04 -6.37 15.91
C ASP A 149 -5.16 -7.32 15.45
N LYS A 150 -6.36 -7.18 16.00
CA LYS A 150 -7.56 -7.91 15.55
C LYS A 150 -7.89 -7.71 14.06
N ALA A 151 -7.52 -6.57 13.49
CA ALA A 151 -7.75 -6.28 12.07
C ALA A 151 -7.04 -7.28 11.15
N SER A 152 -5.90 -7.83 11.55
CA SER A 152 -5.17 -8.85 10.79
C SER A 152 -5.96 -10.16 10.61
N LYS A 153 -6.89 -10.46 11.51
CA LYS A 153 -7.66 -11.71 11.50
C LYS A 153 -9.09 -11.53 10.99
N GLU A 154 -9.70 -10.38 11.21
CA GLU A 154 -11.13 -10.15 11.00
C GLU A 154 -11.44 -9.32 9.75
N ASN A 155 -10.56 -8.37 9.38
CA ASN A 155 -10.80 -7.47 8.24
C ASN A 155 -10.54 -8.16 6.90
N GLU A 156 -11.10 -7.56 5.83
CA GLU A 156 -10.74 -7.90 4.44
C GLU A 156 -9.23 -7.79 4.28
N ARG A 157 -8.61 -8.85 3.76
CA ARG A 157 -7.17 -8.93 3.59
C ARG A 157 -6.78 -9.69 2.33
N CYS A 158 -5.62 -9.34 1.80
CA CYS A 158 -4.99 -10.10 0.73
C CYS A 158 -3.57 -10.47 1.17
N ASN A 159 -3.33 -11.75 1.30
CA ASN A 159 -2.06 -12.32 1.73
C ASN A 159 -1.25 -12.71 0.50
N TYR A 160 0.05 -12.41 0.52
CA TYR A 160 1.01 -12.79 -0.51
C TYR A 160 2.19 -13.48 0.13
N LEU A 161 2.57 -14.63 -0.41
CA LEU A 161 3.86 -15.26 -0.16
C LEU A 161 4.75 -14.98 -1.37
N ILE A 162 5.92 -14.41 -1.14
CA ILE A 162 6.80 -13.89 -2.17
C ILE A 162 8.18 -14.53 -2.02
N LYS A 163 8.74 -15.02 -3.13
CA LYS A 163 10.10 -15.50 -3.20
C LYS A 163 10.97 -14.44 -3.84
N ALA A 164 11.90 -13.88 -3.09
CA ALA A 164 12.91 -12.95 -3.59
C ALA A 164 13.87 -13.66 -4.58
N GLU A 165 14.57 -12.90 -5.42
CA GLU A 165 15.51 -13.46 -6.41
C GLU A 165 16.64 -14.27 -5.78
N ASN A 166 17.07 -13.94 -4.55
CA ASN A 166 18.07 -14.73 -3.81
C ASN A 166 17.51 -16.05 -3.22
N GLY A 167 16.22 -16.34 -3.42
CA GLY A 167 15.55 -17.56 -2.94
C GLY A 167 14.90 -17.43 -1.57
N GLN A 168 15.15 -16.38 -0.80
CA GLN A 168 14.49 -16.16 0.49
C GLN A 168 13.00 -15.86 0.30
N VAL A 169 12.19 -16.36 1.23
CA VAL A 169 10.73 -16.19 1.18
C VAL A 169 10.27 -15.26 2.30
N TYR A 170 9.32 -14.40 1.98
CA TYR A 170 8.73 -13.43 2.90
C TYR A 170 7.23 -13.26 2.63
N GLY A 171 6.50 -12.74 3.61
CA GLY A 171 5.07 -12.51 3.48
C GLY A 171 4.72 -11.04 3.38
N VAL A 172 3.66 -10.71 2.65
CA VAL A 172 3.03 -9.38 2.65
C VAL A 172 1.52 -9.56 2.79
N THR A 173 0.90 -8.78 3.70
CA THR A 173 -0.55 -8.79 3.87
C THR A 173 -1.11 -7.38 3.77
N GLN A 174 -1.95 -7.15 2.77
CA GLN A 174 -2.78 -5.95 2.67
C GLN A 174 -4.00 -6.13 3.58
N ILE A 175 -4.32 -5.14 4.41
CA ILE A 175 -5.44 -5.19 5.36
C ILE A 175 -6.26 -3.92 5.21
N ALA A 176 -7.53 -4.08 4.81
CA ALA A 176 -8.45 -2.97 4.72
C ALA A 176 -8.88 -2.46 6.10
N GLY A 177 -8.98 -1.15 6.28
CA GLY A 177 -9.46 -0.54 7.51
C GLY A 177 -10.98 -0.40 7.56
N LEU A 178 -11.49 0.20 8.65
CA LEU A 178 -12.91 0.40 8.91
C LEU A 178 -13.64 1.19 7.80
N VAL A 179 -12.97 2.16 7.19
CA VAL A 179 -13.52 3.05 6.15
C VAL A 179 -13.29 2.49 4.75
N ALA A 180 -12.18 1.79 4.55
CA ALA A 180 -11.64 1.36 3.27
C ALA A 180 -12.52 0.36 2.53
N ARG A 181 -12.84 -0.72 3.18
CA ARG A 181 -13.67 -1.85 2.70
C ARG A 181 -13.29 -2.44 1.33
N ARG A 182 -12.11 -2.11 0.74
CA ARG A 182 -11.71 -2.71 -0.53
C ARG A 182 -10.20 -2.70 -0.75
N ILE A 183 -9.68 -3.89 -0.99
CA ILE A 183 -8.34 -4.13 -1.52
C ILE A 183 -8.49 -4.35 -3.04
N VAL A 184 -7.58 -3.79 -3.82
CA VAL A 184 -7.50 -3.97 -5.26
C VAL A 184 -6.15 -4.62 -5.57
N PRO A 185 -6.06 -5.95 -5.58
CA PRO A 185 -4.86 -6.67 -6.02
C PRO A 185 -4.64 -6.44 -7.52
N GLN A 186 -3.40 -6.27 -7.94
CA GLN A 186 -3.03 -6.06 -9.35
C GLN A 186 -2.10 -7.14 -9.88
N VAL A 187 -1.87 -8.19 -9.09
CA VAL A 187 -0.93 -9.28 -9.42
C VAL A 187 -1.56 -10.64 -9.16
N GLU A 188 -1.07 -11.67 -9.85
CA GLU A 188 -1.51 -13.04 -9.72
C GLU A 188 -0.36 -13.97 -9.29
N GLU A 189 -0.71 -15.18 -8.85
CA GLU A 189 0.25 -16.24 -8.52
C GLU A 189 1.13 -16.58 -9.74
N GLY A 190 2.41 -16.83 -9.50
CA GLY A 190 3.41 -17.10 -10.53
C GLY A 190 3.96 -15.86 -11.23
N GLN A 191 3.41 -14.68 -10.95
CA GLN A 191 3.88 -13.44 -11.57
C GLN A 191 5.21 -13.01 -10.94
N LYS A 192 6.18 -12.64 -11.79
CA LYS A 192 7.45 -12.04 -11.38
C LYS A 192 7.37 -10.53 -11.52
N LEU A 193 7.84 -9.83 -10.51
CA LEU A 193 7.82 -8.38 -10.42
C LEU A 193 9.18 -7.84 -10.00
N GLY A 194 9.54 -6.69 -10.57
CA GLY A 194 10.71 -5.94 -10.16
C GLY A 194 10.53 -5.28 -8.79
N ARG A 195 11.65 -4.90 -8.18
CA ARG A 195 11.65 -4.10 -6.94
C ARG A 195 10.93 -2.78 -7.18
N ILE A 196 10.13 -2.32 -6.20
CA ILE A 196 9.25 -1.15 -6.24
C ILE A 196 8.11 -1.19 -7.29
N GLU A 197 7.98 -2.27 -8.06
CA GLU A 197 6.86 -2.44 -8.97
C GLU A 197 5.54 -2.50 -8.20
N ARG A 198 4.46 -1.95 -8.77
CA ARG A 198 3.15 -1.87 -8.14
C ARG A 198 2.49 -3.24 -8.10
N PHE A 199 2.01 -3.68 -6.91
CA PHE A 199 1.30 -4.97 -6.80
C PHE A 199 -0.17 -4.83 -6.35
N GLY A 200 -0.59 -3.63 -6.03
CA GLY A 200 -1.98 -3.35 -5.66
C GLY A 200 -2.15 -2.03 -4.94
N LEU A 201 -3.37 -1.77 -4.52
CA LEU A 201 -3.71 -0.62 -3.68
C LEU A 201 -4.82 -0.97 -2.69
N ILE A 202 -4.93 -0.21 -1.60
CA ILE A 202 -5.99 -0.36 -0.60
C ILE A 202 -6.75 0.97 -0.53
N ARG A 203 -8.09 0.95 -0.62
CA ARG A 203 -8.90 2.18 -0.58
C ARG A 203 -9.19 2.60 0.86
N PHE A 204 -8.89 3.86 1.22
CA PHE A 204 -9.26 4.62 2.44
C PHE A 204 -8.87 4.01 3.79
N GLY A 205 -7.68 4.35 4.29
CA GLY A 205 -7.21 4.00 5.64
C GLY A 205 -7.00 2.51 5.84
N SER A 206 -5.77 2.09 5.97
CA SER A 206 -5.39 0.68 5.85
C SER A 206 -4.12 0.37 6.62
N ARG A 207 -3.77 -0.90 6.65
CA ARG A 207 -2.49 -1.37 7.17
C ARG A 207 -1.88 -2.37 6.19
N LEU A 208 -0.57 -2.36 6.13
CA LEU A 208 0.19 -3.35 5.40
C LEU A 208 1.19 -4.01 6.34
N ASP A 209 1.14 -5.33 6.42
CA ASP A 209 2.05 -6.14 7.23
C ASP A 209 3.11 -6.77 6.32
N VAL A 210 4.37 -6.62 6.68
CA VAL A 210 5.51 -7.30 6.04
C VAL A 210 6.08 -8.30 7.03
N TYR A 211 6.13 -9.56 6.64
CA TYR A 211 6.78 -10.63 7.38
C TYR A 211 8.16 -10.84 6.76
N LEU A 212 9.20 -10.29 7.39
CA LEU A 212 10.57 -10.34 6.90
C LEU A 212 11.05 -11.80 6.77
N PRO A 213 11.97 -12.12 5.84
CA PRO A 213 12.51 -13.47 5.69
C PRO A 213 13.07 -14.03 7.00
N GLU A 214 13.10 -15.35 7.12
CA GLU A 214 13.69 -16.03 8.27
C GLU A 214 15.13 -15.53 8.52
N GLY A 215 15.44 -15.20 9.77
CA GLY A 215 16.74 -14.69 10.18
C GLY A 215 16.98 -13.19 9.95
N VAL A 216 16.11 -12.52 9.18
CA VAL A 216 16.20 -11.07 8.96
C VAL A 216 15.53 -10.31 10.10
N LYS A 217 16.28 -9.39 10.72
CA LYS A 217 15.75 -8.50 11.77
C LYS A 217 15.35 -7.14 11.19
N PRO A 218 14.27 -6.52 11.71
CA PRO A 218 13.89 -5.18 11.28
C PRO A 218 14.92 -4.13 11.73
N GLU A 219 15.28 -3.23 10.82
CA GLU A 219 16.19 -2.10 11.06
C GLU A 219 15.45 -0.79 11.33
N VAL A 220 14.18 -0.90 11.58
CA VAL A 220 13.23 0.20 11.80
C VAL A 220 12.63 0.14 13.20
N ARG A 221 11.92 1.21 13.61
CA ARG A 221 11.33 1.33 14.95
C ARG A 221 9.84 1.69 14.86
N VAL A 222 9.07 1.26 15.86
CA VAL A 222 7.67 1.69 16.02
C VAL A 222 7.60 3.21 16.10
N GLY A 223 6.65 3.80 15.36
CA GLY A 223 6.48 5.24 15.24
C GLY A 223 7.28 5.89 14.09
N GLN A 224 8.21 5.17 13.45
CA GLN A 224 8.96 5.68 12.30
C GLN A 224 8.06 5.86 11.08
N THR A 225 8.30 6.94 10.32
CA THR A 225 7.61 7.20 9.04
C THR A 225 8.25 6.39 7.92
N MET A 226 7.41 5.78 7.10
CA MET A 226 7.79 4.95 5.96
C MET A 226 7.41 5.63 4.65
N VAL A 227 8.28 5.50 3.66
CA VAL A 227 8.05 5.89 2.26
C VAL A 227 8.17 4.64 1.40
N ALA A 228 7.09 4.29 0.69
CA ALA A 228 7.03 3.11 -0.16
C ALA A 228 8.13 3.12 -1.23
N GLY A 229 8.87 2.02 -1.34
CA GLY A 229 9.96 1.88 -2.32
C GLY A 229 11.25 2.61 -1.98
N GLU A 230 11.32 3.35 -0.86
CA GLU A 230 12.51 4.14 -0.49
C GLU A 230 13.04 3.79 0.90
N THR A 231 12.17 3.57 1.89
CA THR A 231 12.63 3.26 3.26
C THR A 231 12.98 1.80 3.41
N VAL A 232 14.19 1.52 3.89
CA VAL A 232 14.68 0.16 4.15
C VAL A 232 14.09 -0.38 5.45
N LEU A 233 13.54 -1.59 5.40
CA LEU A 233 13.02 -2.34 6.55
C LEU A 233 14.05 -3.29 7.15
N GLY A 234 14.97 -3.79 6.34
CA GLY A 234 16.03 -4.75 6.66
C GLY A 234 16.73 -5.20 5.38
N HIS A 235 17.64 -6.16 5.48
CA HIS A 235 18.43 -6.65 4.34
C HIS A 235 18.31 -8.16 4.18
N LEU A 236 18.22 -8.61 2.92
CA LEU A 236 18.33 -10.01 2.55
C LEU A 236 19.73 -10.54 2.91
N THR A 237 19.81 -11.76 3.39
CA THR A 237 21.06 -12.40 3.81
C THR A 237 21.77 -13.11 2.64
#